data_da281e81b6ee3b5024c25500644ed872
#
_entry.id   da281e81b6ee3b5024c25500644ed872
#
_cell.length_a   1.000
_cell.length_b   1.000
_cell.length_c   1.000
_cell.angle_alpha   90.00
_cell.angle_beta   90.00
_cell.angle_gamma   90.00
#
_symmetry.space_group_name_H-M   'P 1'
#
loop_
_entity.id
_entity.type
_entity.pdbx_description
1 polymer ?
#
loop_
_entity_poly.entity_id
_entity_poly.type
_entity_poly.pdbx_seq_one_letter_code
_entity_poly.pdbx_strand_id
1 'polypeptide(L)'
;MMALFLTRRTWLKIHLWLGLVIGFFIAILGISGSLLLLKKPILEWEIGRSALYASPHSEHSEANTSAPDLWRQSAQQNYPQLIKIMGVALPETGFIPATNVMVFGKTSPSNKLGIAFIDPVDASAKGFVIFDDLIFSQIVSLHRVLLLPSNIGSWLVLSCGVMLTLSLISGVILWWPKKSIKSLFSALIDWRRGLKGAAKWRQWHYFVAIYLTIPLFVIALSGIVLSRPELSSLLSLSPENKRFISQLHSELGLGFSGLIIAFFSGFVLPLLYVSGVIIWWKKRIHRRSEIISPLNRNAK
;
A
#
# COMPACT_ATOMS: atom_id res chain seq x y z
N MET A 1 -26.65 27.35 9.85
CA MET A 1 -25.55 26.35 9.87
C MET A 1 -26.09 25.10 10.57
N MET A 2 -26.84 24.28 9.84
CA MET A 2 -27.49 23.08 10.37
C MET A 2 -26.48 21.95 10.31
N ALA A 3 -25.77 21.71 11.43
CA ALA A 3 -24.77 20.68 11.54
C ALA A 3 -25.41 19.30 11.30
N LEU A 4 -24.92 18.58 10.34
CA LEU A 4 -25.19 17.15 10.07
C LEU A 4 -24.74 16.28 11.26
N PHE A 5 -25.41 16.38 12.41
CA PHE A 5 -25.21 15.47 13.53
C PHE A 5 -25.91 14.16 13.26
N LEU A 6 -25.31 13.34 12.39
CA LEU A 6 -25.71 11.95 12.26
C LEU A 6 -25.65 11.31 13.64
N THR A 7 -26.68 10.50 13.97
CA THR A 7 -26.71 9.81 15.26
C THR A 7 -25.53 8.82 15.36
N ARG A 8 -25.11 8.50 16.59
CA ARG A 8 -24.06 7.49 16.80
C ARG A 8 -24.45 6.12 16.19
N ARG A 9 -25.74 5.82 16.12
CA ARG A 9 -26.23 4.60 15.44
C ARG A 9 -25.98 4.64 13.94
N THR A 10 -26.13 5.80 13.32
CA THR A 10 -25.85 5.99 11.89
C THR A 10 -24.35 5.85 11.61
N TRP A 11 -23.49 6.50 12.40
CA TRP A 11 -22.04 6.34 12.31
C TRP A 11 -21.59 4.89 12.48
N LEU A 12 -22.20 4.15 13.43
CA LEU A 12 -21.91 2.73 13.61
C LEU A 12 -22.30 1.90 12.39
N LYS A 13 -23.44 2.19 11.74
CA LYS A 13 -23.86 1.50 10.51
C LYS A 13 -22.90 1.82 9.36
N ILE A 14 -22.54 3.09 9.18
CA ILE A 14 -21.57 3.52 8.15
C ILE A 14 -20.24 2.77 8.34
N HIS A 15 -19.64 2.88 9.51
CA HIS A 15 -18.36 2.22 9.82
C HIS A 15 -18.43 0.69 9.64
N LEU A 16 -19.51 0.06 10.07
CA LEU A 16 -19.72 -1.38 9.93
C LEU A 16 -19.77 -1.80 8.46
N TRP A 17 -20.57 -1.11 7.63
CA TRP A 17 -20.72 -1.47 6.23
C TRP A 17 -19.47 -1.16 5.42
N LEU A 18 -18.80 -0.04 5.66
CA LEU A 18 -17.49 0.26 5.08
C LEU A 18 -16.50 -0.85 5.44
N GLY A 19 -16.42 -1.24 6.71
CA GLY A 19 -15.52 -2.29 7.17
C GLY A 19 -15.83 -3.66 6.57
N LEU A 20 -17.12 -4.07 6.49
CA LEU A 20 -17.48 -5.40 5.99
C LEU A 20 -17.35 -5.54 4.47
N VAL A 21 -17.75 -4.51 3.70
CA VAL A 21 -17.78 -4.59 2.23
C VAL A 21 -16.42 -4.23 1.62
N ILE A 22 -15.87 -3.08 2.00
CA ILE A 22 -14.63 -2.57 1.40
C ILE A 22 -13.40 -3.01 2.18
N GLY A 23 -13.54 -3.34 3.46
CA GLY A 23 -12.43 -3.70 4.34
C GLY A 23 -11.59 -4.88 3.83
N PHE A 24 -12.18 -5.81 3.09
CA PHE A 24 -11.45 -6.90 2.43
C PHE A 24 -10.44 -6.38 1.40
N PHE A 25 -10.86 -5.48 0.51
CA PHE A 25 -9.98 -4.88 -0.48
C PHE A 25 -8.91 -3.99 0.17
N ILE A 26 -9.30 -3.23 1.20
CA ILE A 26 -8.37 -2.42 1.99
C ILE A 26 -7.32 -3.32 2.67
N ALA A 27 -7.69 -4.49 3.17
CA ALA A 27 -6.76 -5.45 3.75
C ALA A 27 -5.73 -5.97 2.72
N ILE A 28 -6.18 -6.28 1.50
CA ILE A 28 -5.30 -6.67 0.39
C ILE A 28 -4.34 -5.53 0.02
N LEU A 29 -4.86 -4.31 -0.11
CA LEU A 29 -4.05 -3.12 -0.39
C LEU A 29 -3.04 -2.85 0.73
N GLY A 30 -3.40 -3.07 1.98
CA GLY A 30 -2.49 -2.94 3.12
C GLY A 30 -1.32 -3.92 3.05
N ILE A 31 -1.60 -5.22 2.85
CA ILE A 31 -0.56 -6.24 2.72
C ILE A 31 0.34 -5.95 1.51
N SER A 32 -0.25 -5.74 0.34
CA SER A 32 0.52 -5.48 -0.88
C SER A 32 1.36 -4.20 -0.77
N GLY A 33 0.82 -3.14 -0.16
CA GLY A 33 1.57 -1.91 0.11
C GLY A 33 2.75 -2.14 1.06
N SER A 34 2.55 -2.90 2.14
CA SER A 34 3.66 -3.27 3.04
C SER A 34 4.73 -4.08 2.33
N LEU A 35 4.35 -5.02 1.46
CA LEU A 35 5.32 -5.79 0.67
C LEU A 35 6.12 -4.92 -0.31
N LEU A 36 5.50 -3.88 -0.90
CA LEU A 36 6.20 -2.94 -1.78
C LEU A 36 7.27 -2.12 -1.05
N LEU A 37 7.16 -1.91 0.26
CA LEU A 37 8.21 -1.27 1.06
C LEU A 37 9.46 -2.16 1.18
N LEU A 38 9.31 -3.48 0.97
CA LEU A 38 10.40 -4.46 0.91
C LEU A 38 10.94 -4.65 -0.51
N LYS A 39 10.79 -3.65 -1.41
CA LYS A 39 11.19 -3.75 -2.81
C LYS A 39 12.64 -4.20 -3.01
N LYS A 40 13.58 -3.69 -2.20
CA LYS A 40 15.01 -4.01 -2.34
C LYS A 40 15.28 -5.50 -2.11
N PRO A 41 14.94 -6.12 -0.97
CA PRO A 41 15.19 -7.56 -0.77
C PRO A 41 14.40 -8.44 -1.75
N ILE A 42 13.19 -8.05 -2.16
CA ILE A 42 12.41 -8.83 -3.14
C ILE A 42 13.11 -8.83 -4.50
N LEU A 43 13.53 -7.66 -4.99
CA LEU A 43 14.20 -7.55 -6.28
C LEU A 43 15.60 -8.17 -6.25
N GLU A 44 16.35 -8.07 -5.15
CA GLU A 44 17.62 -8.78 -4.98
C GLU A 44 17.45 -10.31 -5.07
N TRP A 45 16.38 -10.82 -4.53
CA TRP A 45 16.06 -12.24 -4.60
C TRP A 45 15.61 -12.68 -6.00
N GLU A 46 14.80 -11.89 -6.72
CA GLU A 46 14.27 -12.25 -8.04
C GLU A 46 15.30 -12.02 -9.17
N ILE A 47 16.03 -10.93 -9.12
CA ILE A 47 16.90 -10.46 -10.23
C ILE A 47 18.35 -10.85 -9.97
N GLY A 48 18.75 -10.88 -8.71
CA GLY A 48 20.13 -11.10 -8.28
C GLY A 48 20.93 -9.80 -8.12
N ARG A 49 21.80 -9.80 -7.13
CA ARG A 49 22.61 -8.62 -6.77
C ARG A 49 23.59 -8.20 -7.87
N SER A 50 24.15 -9.17 -8.61
CA SER A 50 25.11 -8.91 -9.70
C SER A 50 24.47 -8.17 -10.88
N ALA A 51 23.19 -8.40 -11.14
CA ALA A 51 22.47 -7.66 -12.18
C ALA A 51 22.04 -6.26 -11.70
N LEU A 52 21.64 -6.13 -10.45
CA LEU A 52 21.17 -4.86 -9.90
C LEU A 52 22.30 -3.88 -9.60
N TYR A 53 23.43 -4.36 -9.09
CA TYR A 53 24.49 -3.49 -8.57
C TYR A 53 25.76 -3.59 -9.40
N ALA A 54 26.30 -2.43 -9.73
CA ALA A 54 27.58 -2.30 -10.42
C ALA A 54 28.73 -2.86 -9.54
N SER A 55 29.80 -3.29 -10.19
CA SER A 55 30.98 -3.76 -9.47
C SER A 55 31.67 -2.61 -8.71
N PRO A 56 32.30 -2.87 -7.54
CA PRO A 56 32.95 -1.81 -6.75
C PRO A 56 33.98 -0.93 -7.50
N HIS A 57 34.55 -1.45 -8.55
CA HIS A 57 35.49 -0.72 -9.40
C HIS A 57 34.79 0.30 -10.32
N SER A 58 33.50 0.17 -10.56
CA SER A 58 32.70 1.09 -11.38
C SER A 58 32.03 2.21 -10.57
N GLU A 59 31.97 2.08 -9.24
CA GLU A 59 31.31 3.07 -8.38
C GLU A 59 32.09 4.41 -8.30
N HIS A 60 33.39 4.41 -8.58
CA HIS A 60 34.24 5.60 -8.48
C HIS A 60 34.55 6.27 -9.83
N SER A 61 34.06 5.74 -10.94
CA SER A 61 34.21 6.34 -12.25
C SER A 61 32.97 7.17 -12.58
N GLU A 62 33.18 8.46 -12.90
CA GLU A 62 32.11 9.29 -13.43
C GLU A 62 31.49 8.61 -14.63
N ALA A 63 30.20 8.31 -14.57
CA ALA A 63 29.45 7.67 -15.66
C ALA A 63 29.68 8.50 -16.93
N ASN A 64 30.36 7.92 -17.90
CA ASN A 64 30.73 8.58 -19.15
C ASN A 64 29.42 9.04 -19.86
N THR A 65 29.20 10.35 -19.91
CA THR A 65 27.96 10.95 -20.45
C THR A 65 27.77 10.68 -21.94
N SER A 66 28.80 10.18 -22.65
CA SER A 66 28.69 9.73 -24.04
C SER A 66 28.16 8.30 -24.22
N ALA A 67 27.82 7.63 -23.15
CA ALA A 67 27.51 6.21 -23.13
C ALA A 67 26.03 5.77 -23.39
N PRO A 68 24.99 6.60 -23.50
CA PRO A 68 23.62 6.08 -23.72
C PRO A 68 23.48 5.20 -24.96
N ASP A 69 24.23 5.49 -26.01
CA ASP A 69 24.21 4.71 -27.25
C ASP A 69 24.99 3.40 -27.10
N LEU A 70 26.08 3.41 -26.33
CA LEU A 70 26.85 2.19 -26.03
C LEU A 70 26.00 1.23 -25.17
N TRP A 71 25.28 1.75 -24.16
CA TRP A 71 24.41 0.93 -23.32
C TRP A 71 23.25 0.32 -24.11
N ARG A 72 22.64 1.11 -25.05
CA ARG A 72 21.59 0.60 -25.95
C ARG A 72 22.14 -0.47 -26.90
N GLN A 73 23.31 -0.23 -27.49
CA GLN A 73 23.98 -1.18 -28.37
C GLN A 73 24.31 -2.48 -27.63
N SER A 74 24.91 -2.39 -26.44
CA SER A 74 25.19 -3.55 -25.59
C SER A 74 23.92 -4.33 -25.25
N ALA A 75 22.86 -3.63 -24.84
CA ALA A 75 21.59 -4.27 -24.54
C ALA A 75 21.01 -5.03 -25.76
N GLN A 76 21.05 -4.45 -26.95
CA GLN A 76 20.54 -5.09 -28.17
C GLN A 76 21.39 -6.27 -28.62
N GLN A 77 22.72 -6.17 -28.50
CA GLN A 77 23.65 -7.24 -28.88
C GLN A 77 23.52 -8.47 -27.96
N ASN A 78 23.42 -8.25 -26.66
CA ASN A 78 23.35 -9.33 -25.68
C ASN A 78 21.94 -9.89 -25.49
N TYR A 79 20.91 -9.07 -25.75
CA TYR A 79 19.49 -9.45 -25.53
C TYR A 79 18.64 -9.14 -26.77
N PRO A 80 18.79 -9.93 -27.86
CA PRO A 80 18.10 -9.69 -29.14
C PRO A 80 16.57 -9.75 -29.05
N GLN A 81 16.03 -10.36 -28.01
CA GLN A 81 14.59 -10.32 -27.71
C GLN A 81 14.08 -8.92 -27.34
N LEU A 82 14.97 -7.97 -26.99
CA LEU A 82 14.61 -6.57 -26.72
C LEU A 82 14.52 -5.80 -28.05
N ILE A 83 13.37 -5.86 -28.71
CA ILE A 83 13.20 -5.36 -30.09
C ILE A 83 12.97 -3.85 -30.19
N LYS A 84 12.41 -3.22 -29.15
CA LYS A 84 12.11 -1.79 -29.15
C LYS A 84 12.54 -1.16 -27.85
N ILE A 85 13.67 -0.49 -27.85
CA ILE A 85 14.13 0.29 -26.71
C ILE A 85 13.23 1.52 -26.54
N MET A 86 12.68 1.69 -25.35
CA MET A 86 11.81 2.79 -24.97
C MET A 86 12.56 3.87 -24.17
N GLY A 87 13.61 3.47 -23.43
CA GLY A 87 14.37 4.41 -22.62
C GLY A 87 15.54 3.77 -21.90
N VAL A 88 16.31 4.64 -21.28
CA VAL A 88 17.45 4.30 -20.42
C VAL A 88 17.22 5.00 -19.08
N ALA A 89 17.29 4.26 -17.98
CA ALA A 89 17.31 4.83 -16.63
C ALA A 89 18.73 4.76 -16.09
N LEU A 90 19.22 5.91 -15.64
CA LEU A 90 20.53 6.04 -15.01
C LEU A 90 20.55 5.39 -13.62
N PRO A 91 21.73 5.10 -13.06
CA PRO A 91 21.85 4.60 -11.70
C PRO A 91 21.00 5.39 -10.71
N GLU A 92 20.29 4.68 -9.85
CA GLU A 92 19.44 5.23 -8.77
C GLU A 92 18.28 6.16 -9.18
N THR A 93 18.07 6.41 -10.48
CA THR A 93 16.98 7.28 -10.95
C THR A 93 15.66 6.54 -11.21
N GLY A 94 15.71 5.22 -11.30
CA GLY A 94 14.56 4.37 -11.62
C GLY A 94 13.73 3.95 -10.42
N PHE A 95 12.60 3.30 -10.71
CA PHE A 95 11.75 2.68 -9.71
C PHE A 95 12.41 1.44 -9.05
N ILE A 96 13.22 0.72 -9.82
CA ILE A 96 14.06 -0.38 -9.34
C ILE A 96 15.33 0.23 -8.74
N PRO A 97 15.71 -0.13 -7.50
CA PRO A 97 16.94 0.36 -6.87
C PRO A 97 18.17 -0.37 -7.46
N ALA A 98 18.67 0.12 -8.57
CA ALA A 98 19.82 -0.43 -9.26
C ALA A 98 20.92 0.62 -9.42
N THR A 99 22.19 0.22 -9.25
CA THR A 99 23.37 1.03 -9.58
C THR A 99 23.91 0.69 -10.98
N ASN A 100 23.45 -0.40 -11.59
CA ASN A 100 23.58 -0.61 -13.03
C ASN A 100 22.60 0.24 -13.81
N VAL A 101 22.95 0.62 -15.03
CA VAL A 101 22.06 1.28 -15.98
C VAL A 101 20.99 0.30 -16.43
N MET A 102 19.75 0.76 -16.50
CA MET A 102 18.64 -0.05 -17.00
C MET A 102 18.21 0.42 -18.38
N VAL A 103 18.36 -0.45 -19.37
CA VAL A 103 17.81 -0.25 -20.72
C VAL A 103 16.50 -1.02 -20.81
N PHE A 104 15.40 -0.32 -21.01
CA PHE A 104 14.08 -0.95 -21.00
C PHE A 104 13.32 -0.75 -22.32
N GLY A 105 12.53 -1.73 -22.67
CA GLY A 105 11.80 -1.72 -23.91
C GLY A 105 10.83 -2.90 -24.06
N LYS A 106 10.32 -3.07 -25.28
CA LYS A 106 9.41 -4.16 -25.60
C LYS A 106 10.15 -5.39 -26.09
N THR A 107 9.68 -6.56 -25.66
CA THR A 107 10.24 -7.86 -26.05
C THR A 107 9.43 -8.53 -27.14
N SER A 108 10.07 -9.36 -27.98
CA SER A 108 9.42 -10.26 -28.93
C SER A 108 9.53 -11.70 -28.40
N PRO A 109 8.51 -12.55 -28.62
CA PRO A 109 7.18 -12.28 -29.23
C PRO A 109 6.15 -11.73 -28.24
N SER A 110 6.43 -11.69 -26.94
CA SER A 110 5.43 -11.44 -25.87
C SER A 110 4.95 -9.99 -25.76
N ASN A 111 5.66 -9.03 -26.38
CA ASN A 111 5.40 -7.58 -26.25
C ASN A 111 5.37 -7.07 -24.78
N LYS A 112 6.01 -7.81 -23.87
CA LYS A 112 6.15 -7.47 -22.45
C LYS A 112 7.28 -6.46 -22.23
N LEU A 113 7.33 -5.85 -21.04
CA LEU A 113 8.41 -4.94 -20.66
C LEU A 113 9.67 -5.73 -20.28
N GLY A 114 10.70 -5.66 -21.13
CA GLY A 114 12.04 -6.18 -20.84
C GLY A 114 12.94 -5.10 -20.26
N ILE A 115 13.83 -5.48 -19.34
CA ILE A 115 14.82 -4.63 -18.71
C ILE A 115 16.18 -5.35 -18.79
N ALA A 116 17.13 -4.72 -19.48
CA ALA A 116 18.54 -5.12 -19.51
C ALA A 116 19.33 -4.28 -18.49
N PHE A 117 20.14 -4.93 -17.69
CA PHE A 117 21.06 -4.29 -16.73
C PHE A 117 22.45 -4.24 -17.36
N ILE A 118 23.00 -3.05 -17.48
CA ILE A 118 24.25 -2.76 -18.16
C ILE A 118 25.17 -2.01 -17.19
N ASP A 119 26.42 -2.41 -17.11
CA ASP A 119 27.41 -1.71 -16.28
C ASP A 119 27.58 -0.26 -16.77
N PRO A 120 27.57 0.73 -15.90
CA PRO A 120 27.65 2.14 -16.29
C PRO A 120 29.00 2.51 -16.91
N VAL A 121 30.12 1.79 -16.62
CA VAL A 121 31.46 2.15 -16.98
C VAL A 121 31.91 1.43 -18.25
N ASP A 122 31.84 0.10 -18.28
CA ASP A 122 32.33 -0.73 -19.37
C ASP A 122 31.26 -1.18 -20.37
N ALA A 123 30.02 -0.81 -20.13
CA ALA A 123 28.84 -1.20 -20.89
C ALA A 123 28.66 -2.73 -21.00
N SER A 124 29.24 -3.53 -20.11
CA SER A 124 29.07 -4.97 -20.08
C SER A 124 27.62 -5.34 -19.63
N ALA A 125 27.08 -6.37 -20.25
CA ALA A 125 25.74 -6.86 -19.89
C ALA A 125 25.78 -7.67 -18.59
N LYS A 126 24.97 -7.29 -17.59
CA LYS A 126 24.93 -7.91 -16.26
C LYS A 126 23.70 -8.80 -16.02
N GLY A 127 22.62 -8.61 -16.78
CA GLY A 127 21.41 -9.41 -16.66
C GLY A 127 20.26 -8.89 -17.49
N PHE A 128 19.22 -9.71 -17.62
CA PHE A 128 18.00 -9.37 -18.32
C PHE A 128 16.80 -9.99 -17.62
N VAL A 129 15.73 -9.24 -17.48
CA VAL A 129 14.48 -9.73 -16.93
C VAL A 129 13.29 -9.24 -17.76
N ILE A 130 12.22 -10.01 -17.76
CA ILE A 130 10.90 -9.55 -18.21
C ILE A 130 10.17 -9.05 -16.97
N PHE A 131 10.02 -7.73 -16.85
CA PHE A 131 9.46 -7.09 -15.65
C PHE A 131 8.06 -7.59 -15.33
N ASP A 132 7.23 -7.80 -16.35
CA ASP A 132 5.86 -8.27 -16.18
C ASP A 132 5.76 -9.68 -15.57
N ASP A 133 6.84 -10.48 -15.61
CA ASP A 133 6.88 -11.85 -15.07
C ASP A 133 7.38 -11.90 -13.62
N LEU A 134 7.92 -10.81 -13.10
CA LEU A 134 8.38 -10.73 -11.71
C LEU A 134 7.21 -10.76 -10.72
N ILE A 135 7.38 -11.45 -9.59
CA ILE A 135 6.44 -11.41 -8.46
C ILE A 135 6.30 -9.97 -7.96
N PHE A 136 7.41 -9.22 -7.94
CA PHE A 136 7.38 -7.80 -7.59
C PHE A 136 6.42 -7.00 -8.48
N SER A 137 6.43 -7.23 -9.78
CA SER A 137 5.48 -6.60 -10.72
C SER A 137 4.03 -6.97 -10.42
N GLN A 138 3.77 -8.22 -10.05
CA GLN A 138 2.43 -8.67 -9.64
C GLN A 138 1.98 -7.98 -8.34
N ILE A 139 2.88 -7.80 -7.36
CA ILE A 139 2.58 -7.06 -6.12
C ILE A 139 2.27 -5.59 -6.45
N VAL A 140 3.03 -4.96 -7.36
CA VAL A 140 2.75 -3.59 -7.84
C VAL A 140 1.36 -3.51 -8.48
N SER A 141 1.02 -4.45 -9.37
CA SER A 141 -0.27 -4.52 -10.03
C SER A 141 -1.41 -4.77 -9.03
N LEU A 142 -1.20 -5.67 -8.06
CA LEU A 142 -2.16 -5.92 -6.99
C LEU A 142 -2.44 -4.65 -6.17
N HIS A 143 -1.40 -3.90 -5.81
CA HIS A 143 -1.54 -2.68 -5.01
C HIS A 143 -2.16 -1.52 -5.80
N ARG A 144 -1.79 -1.35 -7.06
CA ARG A 144 -2.20 -0.19 -7.85
C ARG A 144 -3.52 -0.36 -8.58
N VAL A 145 -3.87 -1.59 -8.96
CA VAL A 145 -5.06 -1.88 -9.77
C VAL A 145 -5.78 -3.17 -9.39
N LEU A 146 -5.42 -3.82 -8.27
CA LEU A 146 -6.03 -5.08 -7.78
C LEU A 146 -5.98 -6.22 -8.83
N LEU A 147 -4.92 -6.27 -9.64
CA LEU A 147 -4.75 -7.20 -10.78
C LEU A 147 -5.85 -7.08 -11.85
N LEU A 148 -6.60 -5.98 -11.86
CA LEU A 148 -7.62 -5.69 -12.86
C LEU A 148 -7.05 -4.81 -13.98
N PRO A 149 -7.75 -4.71 -15.13
CA PRO A 149 -7.41 -3.71 -16.14
C PRO A 149 -7.32 -2.31 -15.52
N SER A 150 -6.30 -1.55 -15.89
CA SER A 150 -5.94 -0.28 -15.22
C SER A 150 -7.07 0.75 -15.19
N ASN A 151 -7.92 0.78 -16.21
CA ASN A 151 -9.08 1.66 -16.27
C ASN A 151 -10.15 1.34 -15.20
N ILE A 152 -10.32 0.08 -14.80
CA ILE A 152 -11.26 -0.35 -13.75
C ILE A 152 -10.56 -0.35 -12.38
N GLY A 153 -9.39 -0.99 -12.32
CA GLY A 153 -8.67 -1.20 -11.07
C GLY A 153 -8.28 0.10 -10.37
N SER A 154 -7.84 1.12 -11.12
CA SER A 154 -7.48 2.41 -10.54
C SER A 154 -8.67 3.14 -9.89
N TRP A 155 -9.87 3.03 -10.45
CA TRP A 155 -11.09 3.57 -9.84
C TRP A 155 -11.47 2.83 -8.56
N LEU A 156 -11.29 1.51 -8.55
CA LEU A 156 -11.57 0.70 -7.36
C LEU A 156 -10.58 1.02 -6.23
N VAL A 157 -9.29 1.17 -6.55
CA VAL A 157 -8.25 1.57 -5.57
C VAL A 157 -8.51 2.99 -5.04
N LEU A 158 -8.87 3.95 -5.91
CA LEU A 158 -9.31 5.27 -5.50
C LEU A 158 -10.48 5.20 -4.52
N SER A 159 -11.51 4.42 -4.87
CA SER A 159 -12.68 4.20 -4.01
C SER A 159 -12.28 3.61 -2.65
N CYS A 160 -11.37 2.63 -2.62
CA CYS A 160 -10.83 2.06 -1.38
C CYS A 160 -10.14 3.13 -0.52
N GLY A 161 -9.35 4.02 -1.10
CA GLY A 161 -8.70 5.13 -0.39
C GLY A 161 -9.71 6.09 0.25
N VAL A 162 -10.74 6.51 -0.51
CA VAL A 162 -11.83 7.36 -0.01
C VAL A 162 -12.59 6.66 1.11
N MET A 163 -12.96 5.39 0.92
CA MET A 163 -13.71 4.62 1.92
C MET A 163 -12.88 4.33 3.18
N LEU A 164 -11.57 4.11 3.05
CA LEU A 164 -10.66 4.02 4.21
C LEU A 164 -10.66 5.34 4.99
N THR A 165 -10.54 6.48 4.31
CA THR A 165 -10.60 7.81 4.94
C THR A 165 -11.90 8.00 5.72
N LEU A 166 -13.05 7.68 5.12
CA LEU A 166 -14.36 7.73 5.77
C LEU A 166 -14.46 6.75 6.95
N SER A 167 -13.86 5.56 6.82
CA SER A 167 -13.80 4.57 7.89
C SER A 167 -12.98 5.07 9.08
N LEU A 168 -11.83 5.71 8.85
CA LEU A 168 -11.00 6.32 9.89
C LEU A 168 -11.77 7.43 10.62
N ILE A 169 -12.40 8.36 9.87
CA ILE A 169 -13.22 9.43 10.44
C ILE A 169 -14.34 8.86 11.31
N SER A 170 -15.11 7.92 10.77
CA SER A 170 -16.20 7.29 11.52
C SER A 170 -15.71 6.51 12.74
N GLY A 171 -14.55 5.86 12.64
CA GLY A 171 -13.89 5.17 13.75
C GLY A 171 -13.52 6.10 14.90
N VAL A 172 -12.91 7.24 14.59
CA VAL A 172 -12.57 8.29 15.57
C VAL A 172 -13.83 8.83 16.25
N ILE A 173 -14.88 9.14 15.48
CA ILE A 173 -16.17 9.61 16.03
C ILE A 173 -16.79 8.58 16.99
N LEU A 174 -16.71 7.29 16.65
CA LEU A 174 -17.23 6.21 17.49
C LEU A 174 -16.40 5.97 18.75
N TRP A 175 -15.07 6.19 18.66
CA TRP A 175 -14.15 6.05 19.77
C TRP A 175 -14.19 7.27 20.70
N TRP A 176 -14.49 8.48 20.19
CA TRP A 176 -14.42 9.74 20.94
C TRP A 176 -15.18 9.67 22.28
N PRO A 177 -14.52 9.97 23.41
CA PRO A 177 -15.14 9.94 24.72
C PRO A 177 -16.17 11.07 24.90
N LYS A 178 -17.35 10.73 25.45
CA LYS A 178 -18.46 11.68 25.59
C LYS A 178 -18.30 12.69 26.74
N LYS A 179 -17.38 12.46 27.71
CA LYS A 179 -17.40 13.18 28.99
C LYS A 179 -16.46 14.40 29.06
N SER A 180 -15.25 14.34 28.58
CA SER A 180 -14.33 15.49 28.57
C SER A 180 -13.03 15.17 27.81
N ILE A 181 -12.25 16.22 27.46
CA ILE A 181 -10.90 16.06 26.87
C ILE A 181 -9.94 15.34 27.83
N LYS A 182 -10.10 15.54 29.16
CA LYS A 182 -9.29 14.81 30.14
C LYS A 182 -9.51 13.28 30.08
N SER A 183 -10.71 12.84 29.71
CA SER A 183 -11.01 11.42 29.51
C SER A 183 -10.41 10.85 28.22
N LEU A 184 -9.90 11.69 27.31
CA LEU A 184 -9.21 11.27 26.08
C LEU A 184 -7.89 10.56 26.42
N PHE A 185 -7.07 11.16 27.26
CA PHE A 185 -5.79 10.56 27.68
C PHE A 185 -6.00 9.24 28.43
N SER A 186 -7.00 9.17 29.31
CA SER A 186 -7.32 7.90 29.96
C SER A 186 -7.83 6.85 28.99
N ALA A 187 -8.60 7.23 27.95
CA ALA A 187 -9.10 6.30 26.94
C ALA A 187 -7.99 5.76 26.02
N LEU A 188 -6.89 6.49 25.82
CA LEU A 188 -5.71 6.02 25.09
C LEU A 188 -4.95 4.91 25.85
N ILE A 189 -4.98 4.95 27.18
CA ILE A 189 -4.15 4.07 28.02
C ILE A 189 -5.01 2.98 28.71
N ASP A 190 -6.36 3.14 28.77
CA ASP A 190 -7.26 2.25 29.52
C ASP A 190 -7.34 0.85 28.89
N TRP A 191 -6.41 -0.01 29.29
CA TRP A 191 -6.41 -1.42 28.94
C TRP A 191 -7.09 -2.27 30.01
N ARG A 192 -8.32 -2.70 29.76
CA ARG A 192 -9.09 -3.51 30.69
C ARG A 192 -8.73 -4.98 30.58
N ARG A 193 -8.22 -5.56 31.67
CA ARG A 193 -7.93 -6.98 31.78
C ARG A 193 -9.23 -7.79 31.99
N GLY A 194 -9.22 -9.06 31.60
CA GLY A 194 -10.35 -9.97 31.85
C GLY A 194 -11.55 -9.87 30.90
N LEU A 195 -11.54 -9.00 29.90
CA LEU A 195 -12.58 -8.95 28.89
C LEU A 195 -12.64 -10.24 28.06
N LYS A 196 -13.88 -10.74 27.82
CA LYS A 196 -14.13 -11.94 27.04
C LYS A 196 -15.03 -11.63 25.81
N GLY A 197 -15.09 -12.56 24.87
CA GLY A 197 -16.00 -12.49 23.73
C GLY A 197 -15.81 -11.25 22.84
N ALA A 198 -16.93 -10.66 22.40
CA ALA A 198 -16.91 -9.47 21.53
C ALA A 198 -16.29 -8.23 22.18
N ALA A 199 -16.34 -8.12 23.53
CA ALA A 199 -15.76 -6.98 24.24
C ALA A 199 -14.23 -6.96 24.16
N LYS A 200 -13.57 -8.12 24.25
CA LYS A 200 -12.11 -8.28 24.07
C LYS A 200 -11.70 -7.84 22.66
N TRP A 201 -12.36 -8.35 21.62
CA TRP A 201 -12.06 -8.02 20.23
C TRP A 201 -12.27 -6.54 19.92
N ARG A 202 -13.32 -5.93 20.50
CA ARG A 202 -13.59 -4.50 20.35
C ARG A 202 -12.49 -3.65 20.99
N GLN A 203 -11.99 -4.03 22.18
CA GLN A 203 -10.88 -3.33 22.84
C GLN A 203 -9.61 -3.38 21.98
N TRP A 204 -9.24 -4.55 21.46
CA TRP A 204 -8.11 -4.71 20.53
C TRP A 204 -8.28 -3.85 19.29
N HIS A 205 -9.45 -3.93 18.65
CA HIS A 205 -9.75 -3.15 17.46
C HIS A 205 -9.59 -1.65 17.68
N TYR A 206 -10.15 -1.12 18.77
CA TYR A 206 -10.04 0.30 19.11
C TYR A 206 -8.62 0.72 19.45
N PHE A 207 -7.92 -0.07 20.26
CA PHE A 207 -6.58 0.23 20.70
C PHE A 207 -5.62 0.31 19.52
N VAL A 208 -5.62 -0.70 18.65
CA VAL A 208 -4.77 -0.72 17.47
C VAL A 208 -5.17 0.38 16.48
N ALA A 209 -6.46 0.56 16.22
CA ALA A 209 -6.94 1.55 15.25
C ALA A 209 -6.57 2.97 15.65
N ILE A 210 -6.69 3.36 16.93
CA ILE A 210 -6.44 4.74 17.36
C ILE A 210 -4.98 5.16 17.20
N TYR A 211 -4.04 4.28 17.52
CA TYR A 211 -2.61 4.55 17.35
C TYR A 211 -2.19 4.64 15.88
N LEU A 212 -2.86 3.90 15.01
CA LEU A 212 -2.57 3.91 13.57
C LEU A 212 -3.45 4.91 12.78
N THR A 213 -4.34 5.63 13.43
CA THR A 213 -5.25 6.57 12.73
C THR A 213 -4.48 7.61 11.95
N ILE A 214 -3.48 8.28 12.54
CA ILE A 214 -2.72 9.34 11.87
C ILE A 214 -1.89 8.78 10.71
N PRO A 215 -1.05 7.75 10.90
CA PRO A 215 -0.32 7.13 9.78
C PRO A 215 -1.25 6.69 8.65
N LEU A 216 -2.31 5.96 8.95
CA LEU A 216 -3.25 5.47 7.94
C LEU A 216 -4.00 6.60 7.23
N PHE A 217 -4.28 7.71 7.91
CA PHE A 217 -4.91 8.87 7.32
C PHE A 217 -3.99 9.54 6.29
N VAL A 218 -2.71 9.71 6.63
CA VAL A 218 -1.69 10.24 5.71
C VAL A 218 -1.52 9.32 4.50
N ILE A 219 -1.40 8.01 4.73
CA ILE A 219 -1.27 7.01 3.67
C ILE A 219 -2.51 6.99 2.77
N ALA A 220 -3.72 7.06 3.34
CA ALA A 220 -4.96 7.05 2.57
C ALA A 220 -5.08 8.30 1.68
N LEU A 221 -4.86 9.49 2.23
CA LEU A 221 -4.95 10.74 1.47
C LEU A 221 -3.90 10.84 0.37
N SER A 222 -2.65 10.54 0.67
CA SER A 222 -1.58 10.50 -0.34
C SER A 222 -1.84 9.43 -1.39
N GLY A 223 -2.34 8.25 -1.01
CA GLY A 223 -2.74 7.19 -1.93
C GLY A 223 -3.88 7.59 -2.87
N ILE A 224 -4.87 8.35 -2.40
CA ILE A 224 -5.93 8.90 -3.24
C ILE A 224 -5.32 9.75 -4.37
N VAL A 225 -4.41 10.65 -4.04
CA VAL A 225 -3.76 11.53 -5.03
C VAL A 225 -2.92 10.74 -6.03
N LEU A 226 -2.21 9.69 -5.55
CA LEU A 226 -1.33 8.85 -6.38
C LEU A 226 -2.08 7.82 -7.22
N SER A 227 -3.34 7.52 -6.89
CA SER A 227 -4.10 6.45 -7.54
C SER A 227 -4.38 6.72 -9.02
N ARG A 228 -4.45 7.99 -9.41
CA ARG A 228 -4.77 8.41 -10.78
C ARG A 228 -3.96 9.64 -11.22
N PRO A 229 -3.37 9.61 -12.44
CA PRO A 229 -2.62 10.75 -12.99
C PRO A 229 -3.47 12.03 -13.11
N GLU A 230 -4.78 11.88 -13.38
CA GLU A 230 -5.71 12.99 -13.55
C GLU A 230 -5.87 13.81 -12.27
N LEU A 231 -5.82 13.17 -11.09
CA LEU A 231 -5.86 13.89 -9.82
C LEU A 231 -4.60 14.73 -9.59
N SER A 232 -3.44 14.22 -9.98
CA SER A 232 -2.19 14.96 -9.92
C SER A 232 -2.19 16.16 -10.86
N SER A 233 -2.80 16.04 -12.06
CA SER A 233 -2.93 17.15 -13.01
C SER A 233 -3.98 18.15 -12.57
N LEU A 234 -5.12 17.70 -12.05
CA LEU A 234 -6.17 18.57 -11.48
C LEU A 234 -5.64 19.45 -10.35
N LEU A 235 -4.76 18.91 -9.52
CA LEU A 235 -4.10 19.63 -8.43
C LEU A 235 -2.87 20.42 -8.89
N SER A 236 -2.56 20.44 -10.20
CA SER A 236 -1.40 21.14 -10.79
C SER A 236 -0.08 20.82 -10.07
N LEU A 237 0.10 19.56 -9.68
CA LEU A 237 1.27 19.14 -8.90
C LEU A 237 2.55 19.14 -9.74
N SER A 238 3.56 19.86 -9.27
CA SER A 238 4.91 19.79 -9.82
C SER A 238 5.53 18.38 -9.63
N PRO A 239 6.57 18.01 -10.39
CA PRO A 239 7.29 16.75 -10.18
C PRO A 239 7.79 16.58 -8.74
N GLU A 240 8.27 17.65 -8.11
CA GLU A 240 8.73 17.67 -6.72
C GLU A 240 7.60 17.40 -5.74
N ASN A 241 6.43 18.03 -5.92
CA ASN A 241 5.27 17.79 -5.09
C ASN A 241 4.75 16.34 -5.24
N LYS A 242 4.79 15.78 -6.44
CA LYS A 242 4.47 14.34 -6.65
C LYS A 242 5.44 13.43 -5.90
N ARG A 243 6.73 13.75 -5.94
CA ARG A 243 7.75 13.01 -5.19
C ARG A 243 7.50 13.11 -3.69
N PHE A 244 7.21 14.29 -3.18
CA PHE A 244 6.87 14.49 -1.77
C PHE A 244 5.63 13.69 -1.34
N ILE A 245 4.55 13.71 -2.14
CA ILE A 245 3.35 12.91 -1.86
C ILE A 245 3.66 11.41 -1.89
N SER A 246 4.53 10.96 -2.79
CA SER A 246 5.00 9.57 -2.82
C SER A 246 5.77 9.21 -1.54
N GLN A 247 6.63 10.11 -1.05
CA GLN A 247 7.34 9.92 0.22
C GLN A 247 6.38 9.92 1.42
N LEU A 248 5.36 10.78 1.44
CA LEU A 248 4.31 10.73 2.46
C LEU A 248 3.59 9.37 2.45
N HIS A 249 3.34 8.81 1.27
CA HIS A 249 2.65 7.53 1.14
C HIS A 249 3.49 6.34 1.61
N SER A 250 4.77 6.33 1.30
CA SER A 250 5.67 5.20 1.56
C SER A 250 6.40 5.28 2.91
N GLU A 251 6.69 6.47 3.40
CA GLU A 251 7.54 6.70 4.57
C GLU A 251 7.07 7.86 5.45
N LEU A 252 5.82 8.32 5.27
CA LEU A 252 5.19 9.37 6.08
C LEU A 252 5.99 10.70 6.13
N GLY A 253 6.96 10.89 5.24
CA GLY A 253 7.91 12.01 5.28
C GLY A 253 8.93 11.93 6.41
N LEU A 254 9.07 10.78 7.09
CA LEU A 254 9.95 10.57 8.25
C LEU A 254 11.14 9.63 7.94
N GLY A 255 11.39 9.37 6.64
CA GLY A 255 12.47 8.48 6.19
C GLY A 255 12.32 7.07 6.73
N PHE A 256 13.41 6.46 7.18
CA PHE A 256 13.41 5.06 7.64
C PHE A 256 12.43 4.77 8.78
N SER A 257 12.27 5.68 9.75
CA SER A 257 11.30 5.52 10.83
C SER A 257 9.86 5.51 10.30
N GLY A 258 9.57 6.39 9.34
CA GLY A 258 8.27 6.44 8.67
C GLY A 258 7.99 5.19 7.84
N LEU A 259 9.00 4.64 7.17
CA LEU A 259 8.89 3.38 6.42
C LEU A 259 8.47 2.23 7.35
N ILE A 260 9.08 2.11 8.55
CA ILE A 260 8.70 1.10 9.54
C ILE A 260 7.25 1.29 9.97
N ILE A 261 6.84 2.54 10.29
CA ILE A 261 5.48 2.83 10.70
C ILE A 261 4.49 2.52 9.57
N ALA A 262 4.80 2.91 8.33
CA ALA A 262 3.97 2.63 7.16
C ALA A 262 3.83 1.12 6.90
N PHE A 263 4.94 0.37 7.01
CA PHE A 263 4.94 -1.09 6.88
C PHE A 263 3.97 -1.75 7.87
N PHE A 264 4.10 -1.45 9.16
CA PHE A 264 3.21 -2.02 10.18
C PHE A 264 1.77 -1.52 10.03
N SER A 265 1.56 -0.26 9.64
CA SER A 265 0.23 0.29 9.40
C SER A 265 -0.53 -0.48 8.31
N GLY A 266 0.12 -0.79 7.18
CA GLY A 266 -0.48 -1.59 6.12
C GLY A 266 -0.70 -3.04 6.54
N PHE A 267 0.28 -3.64 7.24
CA PHE A 267 0.22 -5.03 7.68
C PHE A 267 -0.85 -5.29 8.74
N VAL A 268 -1.24 -4.26 9.50
CA VAL A 268 -2.29 -4.36 10.53
C VAL A 268 -3.71 -4.23 9.96
N LEU A 269 -3.90 -3.65 8.77
CA LEU A 269 -5.23 -3.51 8.16
C LEU A 269 -6.01 -4.83 8.07
N PRO A 270 -5.43 -5.97 7.65
CA PRO A 270 -6.10 -7.28 7.73
C PRO A 270 -6.58 -7.65 9.14
N LEU A 271 -5.78 -7.37 10.16
CA LEU A 271 -6.14 -7.66 11.55
C LEU A 271 -7.31 -6.79 12.02
N LEU A 272 -7.36 -5.52 11.61
CA LEU A 272 -8.48 -4.64 11.86
C LEU A 272 -9.75 -5.13 11.13
N TYR A 273 -9.63 -5.56 9.88
CA TYR A 273 -10.73 -6.17 9.13
C TYR A 273 -11.28 -7.40 9.84
N VAL A 274 -10.42 -8.39 10.14
CA VAL A 274 -10.79 -9.64 10.80
C VAL A 274 -11.43 -9.37 12.16
N SER A 275 -10.85 -8.48 12.98
CA SER A 275 -11.43 -8.12 14.29
C SER A 275 -12.80 -7.47 14.15
N GLY A 276 -13.02 -6.63 13.15
CA GLY A 276 -14.33 -6.04 12.82
C GLY A 276 -15.36 -7.09 12.47
N VAL A 277 -15.02 -8.05 11.61
CA VAL A 277 -15.87 -9.20 11.24
C VAL A 277 -16.23 -10.05 12.47
N ILE A 278 -15.24 -10.36 13.32
CA ILE A 278 -15.47 -11.15 14.54
C ILE A 278 -16.41 -10.42 15.51
N ILE A 279 -16.26 -9.11 15.69
CA ILE A 279 -17.14 -8.30 16.53
C ILE A 279 -18.58 -8.35 16.01
N TRP A 280 -18.75 -8.15 14.70
CA TRP A 280 -20.06 -8.22 14.05
C TRP A 280 -20.69 -9.61 14.19
N TRP A 281 -19.94 -10.67 13.89
CA TRP A 281 -20.42 -12.05 13.96
C TRP A 281 -20.86 -12.45 15.37
N LYS A 282 -20.01 -12.19 16.39
CA LYS A 282 -20.33 -12.51 17.80
C LYS A 282 -21.57 -11.78 18.29
N LYS A 283 -21.76 -10.51 17.90
CA LYS A 283 -22.98 -9.76 18.24
C LYS A 283 -24.22 -10.35 17.56
N ARG A 284 -24.12 -10.83 16.33
CA ARG A 284 -25.24 -11.43 15.60
C ARG A 284 -25.69 -12.75 16.22
N ILE A 285 -24.74 -13.61 16.62
CA ILE A 285 -25.04 -14.86 17.31
C ILE A 285 -25.73 -14.60 18.65
N HIS A 286 -25.20 -13.69 19.45
CA HIS A 286 -25.77 -13.39 20.77
C HIS A 286 -27.23 -12.90 20.68
N ARG A 287 -27.53 -12.02 19.74
CA ARG A 287 -28.91 -11.56 19.50
C ARG A 287 -29.85 -12.69 19.09
N ARG A 288 -29.38 -13.66 18.29
CA ARG A 288 -30.18 -14.81 17.89
C ARG A 288 -30.49 -15.72 19.08
N SER A 289 -29.54 -15.97 19.97
CA SER A 289 -29.76 -16.79 21.17
C SER A 289 -30.73 -16.14 22.14
N GLU A 290 -30.74 -14.80 22.27
CA GLU A 290 -31.71 -14.06 23.09
C GLU A 290 -33.15 -14.16 22.54
N ILE A 291 -33.33 -14.22 21.22
CA ILE A 291 -34.67 -14.35 20.57
C ILE A 291 -35.20 -15.77 20.72
N ILE A 292 -34.36 -16.80 20.67
CA ILE A 292 -34.77 -18.22 20.70
C ILE A 292 -35.02 -18.69 22.15
N SER A 293 -34.33 -18.14 23.15
CA SER A 293 -34.44 -18.58 24.55
C SER A 293 -35.83 -18.43 25.18
N PRO A 294 -36.64 -17.37 24.90
CA PRO A 294 -38.00 -17.27 25.41
C PRO A 294 -38.99 -18.28 24.81
N LEU A 295 -38.80 -18.64 23.51
CA LEU A 295 -39.69 -19.59 22.81
C LEU A 295 -39.58 -20.99 23.38
N ASN A 296 -38.39 -21.40 23.85
CA ASN A 296 -38.19 -22.69 24.51
C ASN A 296 -38.67 -22.77 25.97
N ARG A 297 -38.91 -21.62 26.65
CA ARG A 297 -39.46 -21.61 28.00
C ARG A 297 -41.00 -21.78 28.02
N ASN A 298 -41.66 -21.40 26.95
CA ASN A 298 -43.12 -21.51 26.84
C ASN A 298 -43.59 -22.84 26.21
N ALA A 299 -42.66 -23.70 25.81
CA ALA A 299 -42.91 -25.03 25.23
C ALA A 299 -42.74 -26.19 26.23
N LYS A 300 -42.52 -25.89 27.52
CA LYS A 300 -42.56 -26.84 28.64
C LYS A 300 -43.68 -26.48 29.58
#